data_d2293e84e8c9477022ed00a215e96d6f
#
_entry.id   d2293e84e8c9477022ed00a215e96d6f
#
_cell.length_a   1.000
_cell.length_b   1.000
_cell.length_c   1.000
_cell.angle_alpha   90.00
_cell.angle_beta   90.00
_cell.angle_gamma   90.00
#
_symmetry.space_group_name_H-M   'P 1'
#
loop_
_entity.id
_entity.type
_entity.pdbx_description
1 polymer ?
#
loop_
_entity_poly.entity_id
_entity_poly.type
_entity_poly.pdbx_seq_one_letter_code
_entity_poly.pdbx_strand_id
1 'polypeptide(L)'
;MGIFVASKKYGNPAPTIFSKVIDKSIRADIIYEDDKCLAFRDINPQAPVHFLVIPRIPIPRISDAKDDDAQLLGHLLVVAKNIAKSEGLQQGYRVVINDGKHGAQSVYHLHVHVLGGRQMMWPPG
;
A
#
# COMPACT_ATOMS: atom_id res chain seq x y z
N MET A 1 8.66 20.22 0.48
CA MET A 1 7.48 21.01 0.87
C MET A 1 6.23 20.14 1.03
N GLY A 2 5.95 19.22 0.11
CA GLY A 2 4.80 18.33 0.22
C GLY A 2 4.82 17.44 1.45
N ILE A 3 5.99 16.93 1.83
CA ILE A 3 6.15 16.10 3.03
C ILE A 3 5.80 16.89 4.28
N PHE A 4 6.19 18.15 4.34
CA PHE A 4 5.91 19.02 5.47
C PHE A 4 4.41 19.24 5.66
N VAL A 5 3.69 19.50 4.57
CA VAL A 5 2.24 19.70 4.60
C VAL A 5 1.54 18.38 4.97
N ALA A 6 1.98 17.27 4.38
CA ALA A 6 1.41 15.96 4.66
C ALA A 6 1.58 15.58 6.13
N SER A 7 2.75 15.85 6.74
CA SER A 7 2.99 15.58 8.16
C SER A 7 2.03 16.36 9.06
N LYS A 8 1.75 17.62 8.73
CA LYS A 8 0.78 18.42 9.47
C LYS A 8 -0.62 17.85 9.37
N LYS A 9 -1.01 17.38 8.17
CA LYS A 9 -2.36 16.86 7.91
C LYS A 9 -2.66 15.63 8.76
N TYR A 10 -1.68 14.78 8.98
CA TYR A 10 -1.86 13.50 9.69
C TYR A 10 -1.16 13.50 11.05
N GLY A 11 -0.97 14.68 11.65
CA GLY A 11 -0.19 14.83 12.85
C GLY A 11 1.30 14.75 12.52
N ASN A 12 2.05 14.00 13.31
CA ASN A 12 3.47 13.81 13.07
C ASN A 12 3.82 12.33 13.22
N PRO A 13 3.40 11.50 12.27
CA PRO A 13 3.59 10.05 12.38
C PRO A 13 5.06 9.70 12.49
N ALA A 14 5.37 8.71 13.35
CA ALA A 14 6.72 8.19 13.46
C ALA A 14 7.12 7.53 12.12
N PRO A 15 8.39 7.63 11.73
CA PRO A 15 8.89 6.91 10.56
C PRO A 15 8.67 5.41 10.71
N THR A 16 8.34 4.75 9.61
CA THR A 16 8.19 3.30 9.55
C THR A 16 9.18 2.73 8.54
N ILE A 17 9.22 1.41 8.44
CA ILE A 17 10.02 0.76 7.40
C ILE A 17 9.59 1.22 6.01
N PHE A 18 8.31 1.58 5.82
CA PHE A 18 7.83 2.06 4.52
C PHE A 18 8.31 3.48 4.21
N SER A 19 8.49 4.33 5.23
CA SER A 19 9.16 5.63 5.05
C SER A 19 10.55 5.44 4.47
N LYS A 20 11.26 4.39 4.93
CA LYS A 20 12.60 4.07 4.48
C LYS A 20 12.62 3.49 3.07
N VAL A 21 11.57 2.80 2.67
CA VAL A 21 11.40 2.36 1.28
C VAL A 21 11.20 3.58 0.38
N ILE A 22 10.38 4.53 0.80
CA ILE A 22 10.08 5.74 0.03
C ILE A 22 11.33 6.59 -0.17
N ASP A 23 12.11 6.82 0.89
CA ASP A 23 13.34 7.62 0.81
C ASP A 23 14.53 6.82 0.29
N LYS A 24 14.34 5.53 0.04
CA LYS A 24 15.33 4.61 -0.53
C LYS A 24 16.55 4.40 0.37
N SER A 25 16.38 4.60 1.67
CA SER A 25 17.43 4.32 2.65
C SER A 25 17.58 2.83 2.94
N ILE A 26 16.59 2.02 2.59
CA ILE A 26 16.68 0.56 2.60
C ILE A 26 16.30 0.02 1.22
N ARG A 27 16.78 -1.19 0.92
CA ARG A 27 16.45 -1.87 -0.33
C ARG A 27 15.03 -2.41 -0.30
N ALA A 28 14.35 -2.31 -1.45
CA ALA A 28 13.07 -2.96 -1.69
C ALA A 28 12.97 -3.24 -3.19
N ASP A 29 12.19 -4.25 -3.55
CA ASP A 29 11.94 -4.57 -4.95
C ASP A 29 10.80 -3.68 -5.45
N ILE A 30 11.14 -2.46 -5.84
CA ILE A 30 10.18 -1.46 -6.30
C ILE A 30 9.79 -1.79 -7.74
N ILE A 31 8.48 -1.99 -7.97
CA ILE A 31 7.96 -2.37 -9.28
C ILE A 31 7.20 -1.24 -9.97
N TYR A 32 6.92 -0.15 -9.25
CA TYR A 32 6.22 1.01 -9.81
C TYR A 32 6.42 2.20 -8.89
N GLU A 33 6.55 3.39 -9.45
CA GLU A 33 6.50 4.61 -8.65
C GLU A 33 6.04 5.78 -9.50
N ASP A 34 5.33 6.69 -8.86
CA ASP A 34 4.96 7.97 -9.43
C ASP A 34 5.07 9.04 -8.34
N ASP A 35 4.59 10.26 -8.61
CA ASP A 35 4.70 11.37 -7.67
C ASP A 35 3.80 11.21 -6.44
N LYS A 36 2.88 10.26 -6.43
CA LYS A 36 1.90 10.06 -5.36
C LYS A 36 2.09 8.77 -4.59
N CYS A 37 2.64 7.75 -5.22
CA CYS A 37 2.71 6.42 -4.60
C CYS A 37 3.88 5.60 -5.11
N LEU A 38 4.11 4.50 -4.40
CA LEU A 38 5.09 3.47 -4.74
C LEU A 38 4.41 2.11 -4.69
N ALA A 39 4.91 1.16 -5.48
CA ALA A 39 4.56 -0.25 -5.29
C ALA A 39 5.83 -1.08 -5.23
N PHE A 40 5.86 -2.05 -4.33
CA PHE A 40 7.01 -2.94 -4.17
C PHE A 40 6.54 -4.32 -3.69
N ARG A 41 7.36 -5.33 -3.95
CA ARG A 41 7.01 -6.70 -3.57
C ARG A 41 7.09 -6.88 -2.06
N ASP A 42 6.12 -7.61 -1.51
CA ASP A 42 6.15 -7.97 -0.08
C ASP A 42 7.33 -8.90 0.18
N ILE A 43 8.10 -8.60 1.22
CA ILE A 43 9.28 -9.41 1.57
C ILE A 43 8.88 -10.76 2.14
N ASN A 44 7.65 -10.89 2.63
CA ASN A 44 7.09 -12.14 3.15
C ASN A 44 5.83 -12.49 2.37
N PRO A 45 5.96 -12.88 1.08
CA PRO A 45 4.80 -13.06 0.22
C PRO A 45 3.91 -14.20 0.68
N GLN A 46 2.61 -13.97 0.62
CA GLN A 46 1.57 -14.94 1.00
C GLN A 46 0.91 -15.54 -0.24
N ALA A 47 1.40 -15.20 -1.43
CA ALA A 47 0.91 -15.71 -2.70
C ALA A 47 2.05 -15.60 -3.73
N PRO A 48 1.98 -16.32 -4.86
CA PRO A 48 3.02 -16.23 -5.90
C PRO A 48 3.24 -14.80 -6.39
N VAL A 49 2.20 -13.97 -6.42
CA VAL A 49 2.31 -12.53 -6.61
C VAL A 49 1.74 -11.86 -5.39
N HIS A 50 2.56 -11.06 -4.71
CA HIS A 50 2.14 -10.31 -3.54
C HIS A 50 2.93 -9.00 -3.51
N PHE A 51 2.25 -7.89 -3.79
CA PHE A 51 2.87 -6.58 -3.74
C PHE A 51 2.02 -5.61 -2.94
N LEU A 52 2.65 -4.50 -2.56
CA LEU A 52 2.04 -3.44 -1.77
C LEU A 52 2.03 -2.17 -2.58
N VAL A 53 0.95 -1.40 -2.47
CA VAL A 53 0.89 -0.04 -3.01
C VAL A 53 0.73 0.91 -1.84
N ILE A 54 1.66 1.85 -1.71
CA ILE A 54 1.67 2.80 -0.59
C ILE A 54 1.67 4.23 -1.09
N PRO A 55 0.98 5.14 -0.40
CA PRO A 55 1.10 6.57 -0.70
C PRO A 55 2.44 7.10 -0.19
N ARG A 56 2.96 8.14 -0.83
CA ARG A 56 4.17 8.79 -0.33
C ARG A 56 3.91 9.57 0.95
N ILE A 57 2.70 10.12 1.11
CA ILE A 57 2.34 10.82 2.33
C ILE A 57 2.05 9.80 3.45
N PRO A 58 2.45 10.10 4.70
CA PRO A 58 2.42 9.12 5.78
C PRO A 58 1.06 9.03 6.47
N ILE A 59 0.06 8.53 5.77
CA ILE A 59 -1.25 8.21 6.36
C ILE A 59 -1.08 6.92 7.15
N PRO A 60 -1.29 6.91 8.48
CA PRO A 60 -1.01 5.68 9.26
C PRO A 60 -1.99 4.56 8.95
N ARG A 61 -3.29 4.84 8.92
CA ARG A 61 -4.35 3.85 8.68
C ARG A 61 -5.36 4.41 7.71
N ILE A 62 -6.07 3.54 7.00
CA ILE A 62 -7.12 4.04 6.10
C ILE A 62 -8.20 4.81 6.86
N SER A 63 -8.50 4.41 8.09
CA SER A 63 -9.47 5.13 8.92
C SER A 63 -9.00 6.53 9.32
N ASP A 64 -7.70 6.82 9.23
CA ASP A 64 -7.16 8.14 9.48
C ASP A 64 -7.20 9.06 8.26
N ALA A 65 -7.43 8.49 7.07
CA ALA A 65 -7.51 9.30 5.86
C ALA A 65 -8.68 10.28 5.95
N LYS A 66 -8.51 11.43 5.32
CA LYS A 66 -9.54 12.47 5.29
C LYS A 66 -10.40 12.31 4.05
N ASP A 67 -11.59 12.91 4.08
CA ASP A 67 -12.52 12.83 2.94
C ASP A 67 -11.89 13.44 1.67
N ASP A 68 -11.04 14.45 1.82
CA ASP A 68 -10.36 15.06 0.68
C ASP A 68 -9.18 14.22 0.16
N ASP A 69 -8.91 13.07 0.76
CA ASP A 69 -7.96 12.09 0.23
C ASP A 69 -8.60 11.13 -0.77
N ALA A 70 -9.86 11.33 -1.13
CA ALA A 70 -10.58 10.41 -2.01
C ALA A 70 -9.85 10.17 -3.33
N GLN A 71 -9.28 11.21 -3.94
CA GLN A 71 -8.54 11.05 -5.19
C GLN A 71 -7.27 10.23 -4.99
N LEU A 72 -6.55 10.45 -3.91
CA LEU A 72 -5.36 9.67 -3.61
C LEU A 72 -5.71 8.21 -3.38
N LEU A 73 -6.73 7.92 -2.58
CA LEU A 73 -7.15 6.55 -2.30
C LEU A 73 -7.58 5.84 -3.59
N GLY A 74 -8.35 6.53 -4.43
CA GLY A 74 -8.73 6.00 -5.74
C GLY A 74 -7.51 5.73 -6.62
N HIS A 75 -6.51 6.63 -6.60
CA HIS A 75 -5.28 6.46 -7.34
C HIS A 75 -4.54 5.18 -6.93
N LEU A 76 -4.45 4.92 -5.62
CA LEU A 76 -3.80 3.70 -5.13
C LEU A 76 -4.48 2.44 -5.69
N LEU A 77 -5.81 2.42 -5.74
CA LEU A 77 -6.55 1.28 -6.28
C LEU A 77 -6.39 1.14 -7.79
N VAL A 78 -6.36 2.27 -8.51
CA VAL A 78 -6.13 2.24 -9.96
C VAL A 78 -4.73 1.72 -10.28
N VAL A 79 -3.72 2.18 -9.54
CA VAL A 79 -2.35 1.69 -9.70
C VAL A 79 -2.30 0.19 -9.38
N ALA A 80 -2.96 -0.24 -8.31
CA ALA A 80 -3.00 -1.65 -7.93
C ALA A 80 -3.55 -2.52 -9.06
N LYS A 81 -4.69 -2.15 -9.66
CA LYS A 81 -5.27 -2.95 -10.74
C LYS A 81 -4.40 -2.95 -11.99
N ASN A 82 -3.74 -1.86 -12.28
CA ASN A 82 -2.87 -1.78 -13.46
C ASN A 82 -1.64 -2.68 -13.30
N ILE A 83 -1.04 -2.68 -12.11
CA ILE A 83 0.09 -3.57 -11.83
C ILE A 83 -0.37 -5.02 -11.85
N ALA A 84 -1.53 -5.34 -11.26
CA ALA A 84 -2.08 -6.69 -11.30
C ALA A 84 -2.22 -7.20 -12.75
N LYS A 85 -2.67 -6.33 -13.65
CA LYS A 85 -2.76 -6.68 -15.07
C LYS A 85 -1.39 -6.98 -15.65
N SER A 86 -0.39 -6.14 -15.39
CA SER A 86 0.96 -6.35 -15.92
C SER A 86 1.65 -7.56 -15.28
N GLU A 87 1.25 -7.97 -14.08
CA GLU A 87 1.72 -9.19 -13.44
C GLU A 87 1.00 -10.45 -13.92
N GLY A 88 0.07 -10.31 -14.86
CA GLY A 88 -0.61 -11.45 -15.46
C GLY A 88 -1.72 -12.06 -14.61
N LEU A 89 -2.30 -11.31 -13.68
CA LEU A 89 -3.33 -11.83 -12.77
C LEU A 89 -4.72 -11.81 -13.42
N GLN A 90 -4.83 -12.40 -14.61
CA GLN A 90 -6.07 -12.36 -15.40
C GLN A 90 -7.18 -13.20 -14.80
N GLN A 91 -6.86 -14.19 -13.98
CA GLN A 91 -7.86 -15.06 -13.35
C GLN A 91 -8.39 -14.47 -12.04
N GLY A 92 -7.91 -13.32 -11.66
CA GLY A 92 -8.37 -12.63 -10.47
C GLY A 92 -7.29 -12.51 -9.41
N TYR A 93 -7.59 -11.71 -8.43
CA TYR A 93 -6.67 -11.44 -7.32
C TYR A 93 -7.46 -10.87 -6.16
N ARG A 94 -6.83 -10.75 -5.01
CA ARG A 94 -7.46 -10.16 -3.84
C ARG A 94 -6.75 -8.87 -3.49
N VAL A 95 -7.54 -7.84 -3.14
CA VAL A 95 -7.04 -6.57 -2.62
C VAL A 95 -7.42 -6.51 -1.15
N VAL A 96 -6.43 -6.21 -0.30
CA VAL A 96 -6.63 -6.17 1.15
C VAL A 96 -6.03 -4.89 1.70
N ILE A 97 -6.79 -4.20 2.53
CA ILE A 97 -6.31 -3.06 3.33
C ILE A 97 -6.61 -3.39 4.78
N ASN A 98 -5.56 -3.61 5.56
CA ASN A 98 -5.69 -3.88 6.99
C ASN A 98 -5.70 -2.57 7.75
N ASP A 99 -6.63 -2.45 8.71
CA ASP A 99 -6.75 -1.25 9.53
C ASP A 99 -6.69 -1.63 11.00
N GLY A 100 -5.64 -1.17 11.68
CA GLY A 100 -5.51 -1.31 13.10
C GLY A 100 -5.29 -2.73 13.60
N LYS A 101 -5.39 -2.90 14.91
CA LYS A 101 -5.09 -4.15 15.58
C LYS A 101 -6.00 -5.30 15.12
N HIS A 102 -7.31 -5.07 15.08
CA HIS A 102 -8.26 -6.12 14.67
C HIS A 102 -8.18 -6.43 13.18
N GLY A 103 -7.65 -5.51 12.37
CA GLY A 103 -7.38 -5.76 10.96
C GLY A 103 -6.03 -6.39 10.71
N ALA A 104 -5.25 -6.68 11.74
CA ALA A 104 -3.90 -7.25 11.64
C ALA A 104 -2.92 -6.34 10.86
N GLN A 105 -3.06 -5.03 11.03
CA GLN A 105 -2.13 -4.09 10.42
C GLN A 105 -0.78 -4.16 11.14
N SER A 106 0.28 -4.50 10.41
CA SER A 106 1.61 -4.67 10.98
C SER A 106 2.47 -3.40 10.90
N VAL A 107 2.29 -2.59 9.88
CA VAL A 107 3.04 -1.35 9.67
C VAL A 107 2.04 -0.20 9.59
N TYR A 108 2.24 0.85 10.41
CA TYR A 108 1.32 1.99 10.48
C TYR A 108 1.69 3.07 9.48
N HIS A 109 1.72 2.65 8.24
CA HIS A 109 1.73 3.45 7.03
C HIS A 109 0.78 2.73 6.07
N LEU A 110 -0.29 3.40 5.68
CA LEU A 110 -1.34 2.84 4.83
C LEU A 110 -0.72 2.06 3.66
N HIS A 111 -1.17 0.82 3.46
CA HIS A 111 -0.72 0.03 2.33
C HIS A 111 -1.83 -0.89 1.82
N VAL A 112 -1.86 -1.02 0.51
CA VAL A 112 -2.83 -1.85 -0.19
C VAL A 112 -2.10 -3.12 -0.62
N HIS A 113 -2.51 -4.27 -0.06
CA HIS A 113 -1.99 -5.57 -0.50
C HIS A 113 -2.71 -6.00 -1.77
N VAL A 114 -1.96 -6.55 -2.72
CA VAL A 114 -2.51 -7.27 -3.86
C VAL A 114 -1.90 -8.67 -3.86
N LEU A 115 -2.74 -9.68 -3.82
CA LEU A 115 -2.33 -11.08 -3.76
C LEU A 115 -2.99 -11.85 -4.89
N GLY A 116 -2.18 -12.59 -5.64
CA GLY A 116 -2.69 -13.35 -6.78
C GLY A 116 -1.78 -14.48 -7.16
N GLY A 117 -2.15 -15.20 -8.21
CA GLY A 117 -1.40 -16.33 -8.71
C GLY A 117 -1.78 -17.65 -8.06
N ARG A 118 -2.80 -17.66 -7.19
CA ARG A 118 -3.38 -18.85 -6.62
C ARG A 118 -4.84 -18.63 -6.28
N GLN A 119 -5.57 -19.70 -6.00
CA GLN A 119 -6.95 -19.61 -5.53
C GLN A 119 -6.98 -19.03 -4.12
N MET A 120 -7.77 -17.99 -3.92
CA MET A 120 -8.07 -17.45 -2.60
C MET A 120 -9.26 -18.16 -2.00
N MET A 121 -9.32 -18.20 -0.69
CA MET A 121 -10.42 -18.84 0.03
C MET A 121 -11.44 -17.79 0.50
N TRP A 122 -12.63 -18.24 0.80
CA TRP A 122 -13.68 -17.41 1.38
C TRP A 122 -14.30 -18.11 2.58
N PRO A 123 -14.51 -17.44 3.73
CA PRO A 123 -14.27 -16.00 3.98
C PRO A 123 -12.79 -15.62 4.02
N PRO A 124 -12.48 -14.32 3.92
CA PRO A 124 -11.08 -13.86 3.81
C PRO A 124 -10.27 -13.94 5.10
N GLY A 125 -10.91 -14.12 6.22
CA GLY A 125 -10.22 -14.16 7.51
C GLY A 125 -10.63 -15.25 8.44
#